data_462af05db58bb3c6ab26eed0d5548a90
#
_entry.id   462af05db58bb3c6ab26eed0d5548a90
#
_cell.length_a   1.000
_cell.length_b   1.000
_cell.length_c   1.000
_cell.angle_alpha   90.00
_cell.angle_beta   90.00
_cell.angle_gamma   90.00
#
_symmetry.space_group_name_H-M   'P 1'
#
loop_
_entity.id
_entity.type
_entity.pdbx_description
1 polymer ?
#
loop_
_entity_poly.entity_id
_entity_poly.type
_entity_poly.pdbx_seq_one_letter_code
_entity_poly.pdbx_strand_id
1 'polypeptide(L)'
;MKQVFIINGPNLNLLGEREPDIYGNTTLDDLENDLKKLVIENDFNIDLVFMQSNSEGEIVDQVQKAGKEAAGLIINAGGLSHSSVSILDGLLSIKIPKIEVHISNLFSREEFRQHSYLSKGVDGFICGFGINGYALAIQGLLKLI
;
A
#
# COMPACT_ATOMS: atom_id res chain seq x y z
N MET A 1 10.58 -17.47 5.66
CA MET A 1 9.22 -16.97 5.37
C MET A 1 9.25 -16.05 4.15
N LYS A 2 8.16 -16.03 3.41
CA LYS A 2 8.01 -15.09 2.29
C LYS A 2 7.86 -13.67 2.84
N GLN A 3 8.56 -12.72 2.24
CA GLN A 3 8.42 -11.31 2.60
C GLN A 3 7.31 -10.65 1.78
N VAL A 4 6.50 -9.84 2.44
CA VAL A 4 5.51 -8.97 1.81
C VAL A 4 5.90 -7.53 2.14
N PHE A 5 6.16 -6.74 1.12
CA PHE A 5 6.49 -5.33 1.29
C PHE A 5 5.20 -4.51 1.33
N ILE A 6 5.13 -3.59 2.28
CA ILE A 6 4.04 -2.61 2.38
C ILE A 6 4.68 -1.23 2.25
N ILE A 7 4.43 -0.58 1.12
CA ILE A 7 5.00 0.73 0.78
C ILE A 7 3.93 1.81 0.95
N ASN A 8 4.23 2.79 1.79
CA ASN A 8 3.36 3.94 2.04
C ASN A 8 4.02 5.21 1.51
N GLY A 9 3.25 6.00 0.77
CA GLY A 9 3.71 7.19 0.09
C GLY A 9 3.57 8.49 0.89
N PRO A 10 3.60 9.63 0.17
CA PRO A 10 3.61 10.95 0.78
C PRO A 10 2.47 11.20 1.76
N ASN A 11 2.81 11.86 2.85
CA ASN A 11 1.90 12.29 3.90
C ASN A 11 1.33 11.16 4.78
N LEU A 12 1.60 9.89 4.48
CA LEU A 12 1.13 8.78 5.31
C LEU A 12 1.88 8.69 6.64
N ASN A 13 3.06 9.31 6.74
CA ASN A 13 3.73 9.52 8.02
C ASN A 13 2.92 10.37 9.00
N LEU A 14 1.95 11.16 8.50
CA LEU A 14 1.06 12.00 9.30
C LEU A 14 -0.27 11.32 9.63
N LEU A 15 -0.40 10.03 9.34
CA LEU A 15 -1.61 9.27 9.64
C LEU A 15 -1.94 9.37 11.13
N GLY A 16 -3.22 9.64 11.44
CA GLY A 16 -3.67 9.89 12.81
C GLY A 16 -3.61 11.36 13.25
N GLU A 17 -2.84 12.19 12.56
CA GLU A 17 -2.67 13.62 12.86
C GLU A 17 -3.37 14.51 11.82
N ARG A 18 -3.49 14.02 10.58
CA ARG A 18 -4.00 14.77 9.44
C ARG A 18 -5.37 14.26 9.04
N GLU A 19 -6.32 15.20 8.86
CA GLU A 19 -7.68 14.91 8.37
C GLU A 19 -8.31 13.66 9.02
N PRO A 20 -8.46 13.63 10.37
CA PRO A 20 -8.96 12.44 11.06
C PRO A 20 -10.37 12.01 10.63
N ASP A 21 -11.18 12.95 10.12
CA ASP A 21 -12.52 12.63 9.58
C ASP A 21 -12.46 11.75 8.33
N ILE A 22 -11.33 11.79 7.59
CA ILE A 22 -11.12 10.98 6.38
C ILE A 22 -10.30 9.72 6.72
N TYR A 23 -9.21 9.89 7.49
CA TYR A 23 -8.21 8.84 7.70
C TYR A 23 -8.25 8.19 9.08
N GLY A 24 -9.05 8.74 10.03
CA GLY A 24 -9.11 8.23 11.41
C GLY A 24 -7.96 8.73 12.28
N ASN A 25 -7.91 8.24 13.52
CA ASN A 25 -6.91 8.62 14.53
C ASN A 25 -5.76 7.63 14.66
N THR A 26 -5.79 6.51 13.97
CA THR A 26 -4.74 5.50 14.00
C THR A 26 -3.48 6.02 13.30
N THR A 27 -2.35 5.93 13.99
CA THR A 27 -1.05 6.32 13.42
C THR A 27 -0.51 5.24 12.48
N LEU A 28 0.52 5.59 11.70
CA LEU A 28 1.19 4.60 10.85
C LEU A 28 1.83 3.49 11.69
N ASP A 29 2.44 3.84 12.85
CA ASP A 29 3.02 2.87 13.76
C ASP A 29 1.95 1.92 14.32
N ASP A 30 0.79 2.43 14.69
CA ASP A 30 -0.34 1.61 15.15
C ASP A 30 -0.77 0.64 14.05
N LEU A 31 -0.89 1.10 12.82
CA LEU A 31 -1.25 0.28 11.67
C LEU A 31 -0.24 -0.86 11.47
N GLU A 32 1.05 -0.54 11.50
CA GLU A 32 2.12 -1.54 11.34
C GLU A 32 2.05 -2.61 12.45
N ASN A 33 1.85 -2.19 13.69
CA ASN A 33 1.72 -3.11 14.82
C ASN A 33 0.48 -3.99 14.70
N ASP A 34 -0.65 -3.43 14.29
CA ASP A 34 -1.89 -4.18 14.09
C ASP A 34 -1.74 -5.23 12.98
N LEU A 35 -1.06 -4.89 11.90
CA LEU A 35 -0.84 -5.82 10.79
C LEU A 35 0.13 -6.96 11.17
N LYS A 36 1.18 -6.65 11.93
CA LYS A 36 2.09 -7.67 12.47
C LYS A 36 1.33 -8.64 13.38
N LYS A 37 0.46 -8.11 14.23
CA LYS A 37 -0.38 -8.91 15.10
C LYS A 37 -1.35 -9.80 14.32
N LEU A 38 -1.98 -9.25 13.29
CA LEU A 38 -2.86 -10.01 12.40
C LEU A 38 -2.15 -11.23 11.79
N VAL A 39 -0.93 -11.03 11.32
CA VAL A 39 -0.12 -12.10 10.71
C VAL A 39 0.15 -13.22 11.72
N ILE A 40 0.53 -12.86 12.95
CA ILE A 40 0.82 -13.83 14.02
C ILE A 40 -0.45 -14.57 14.44
N GLU A 41 -1.53 -13.88 14.69
CA GLU A 41 -2.79 -14.45 15.19
C GLU A 41 -3.46 -15.40 14.18
N ASN A 42 -3.20 -15.22 12.89
CA ASN A 42 -3.77 -16.06 11.85
C ASN A 42 -2.78 -17.08 11.27
N ASP A 43 -1.60 -17.20 11.85
CA ASP A 43 -0.55 -18.09 11.37
C ASP A 43 -0.22 -17.90 9.89
N PHE A 44 -0.27 -16.68 9.41
CA PHE A 44 0.15 -16.39 8.04
C PHE A 44 1.67 -16.53 7.95
N ASN A 45 2.14 -17.40 7.06
CA ASN A 45 3.57 -17.67 6.91
C ASN A 45 4.25 -16.60 6.04
N ILE A 46 4.15 -15.36 6.48
CA ILE A 46 4.77 -14.19 5.81
C ILE A 46 5.44 -13.29 6.84
N ASP A 47 6.40 -12.52 6.37
CA ASP A 47 7.07 -11.48 7.14
C ASP A 47 6.78 -10.13 6.47
N LEU A 48 6.29 -9.15 7.23
CA LEU A 48 5.94 -7.84 6.71
C LEU A 48 7.13 -6.89 6.79
N VAL A 49 7.43 -6.24 5.68
CA VAL A 49 8.48 -5.22 5.58
C VAL A 49 7.81 -3.89 5.24
N PHE A 50 7.86 -2.96 6.17
CA PHE A 50 7.19 -1.66 6.04
C PHE A 50 8.15 -0.57 5.59
N MET A 51 7.66 0.29 4.72
CA MET A 51 8.39 1.44 4.21
C MET A 51 7.45 2.61 4.04
N GLN A 52 7.96 3.81 4.30
CA GLN A 52 7.23 5.05 4.05
C GLN A 52 8.20 6.10 3.53
N SER A 53 7.80 6.84 2.52
CA SER A 53 8.58 7.98 2.00
C SER A 53 7.67 9.03 1.39
N ASN A 54 8.09 10.28 1.50
CA ASN A 54 7.48 11.41 0.80
C ASN A 54 8.13 11.65 -0.57
N SER A 55 9.17 10.88 -0.92
CA SER A 55 9.93 11.05 -2.16
C SER A 55 9.47 10.03 -3.21
N GLU A 56 9.05 10.54 -4.37
CA GLU A 56 8.68 9.69 -5.51
C GLU A 56 9.83 8.77 -5.92
N GLY A 57 11.06 9.29 -5.99
CA GLY A 57 12.23 8.49 -6.37
C GLY A 57 12.53 7.37 -5.38
N GLU A 58 12.41 7.63 -4.09
CA GLU A 58 12.58 6.59 -3.07
C GLU A 58 11.51 5.50 -3.20
N ILE A 59 10.27 5.87 -3.50
CA ILE A 59 9.20 4.89 -3.70
C ILE A 59 9.50 4.01 -4.92
N VAL A 60 9.98 4.59 -6.01
CA VAL A 60 10.42 3.82 -7.18
C VAL A 60 11.53 2.84 -6.80
N ASP A 61 12.53 3.28 -6.05
CA ASP A 61 13.61 2.41 -5.58
C ASP A 61 13.08 1.25 -4.74
N GLN A 62 12.11 1.53 -3.89
CA GLN A 62 11.51 0.51 -3.01
C GLN A 62 10.66 -0.48 -3.79
N VAL A 63 9.94 -0.04 -4.81
CA VAL A 63 9.21 -0.94 -5.72
C VAL A 63 10.18 -1.89 -6.41
N GLN A 64 11.30 -1.37 -6.91
CA GLN A 64 12.34 -2.19 -7.55
C GLN A 64 12.93 -3.20 -6.56
N LYS A 65 13.21 -2.76 -5.33
CA LYS A 65 13.70 -3.63 -4.27
C LYS A 65 12.70 -4.75 -3.95
N ALA A 66 11.41 -4.41 -3.84
CA ALA A 66 10.37 -5.40 -3.62
C ALA A 66 10.35 -6.46 -4.73
N GLY A 67 10.52 -6.05 -5.97
CA GLY A 67 10.58 -6.97 -7.10
C GLY A 67 11.71 -7.99 -7.03
N LYS A 68 12.79 -7.65 -6.32
CA LYS A 68 13.96 -8.54 -6.14
C LYS A 68 13.86 -9.41 -4.90
N GLU A 69 13.26 -8.91 -3.84
CA GLU A 69 13.33 -9.52 -2.50
C GLU A 69 12.00 -10.06 -1.98
N ALA A 70 10.88 -9.52 -2.43
CA ALA A 70 9.56 -9.83 -1.88
C ALA A 70 8.80 -10.86 -2.71
N ALA A 71 7.90 -11.58 -2.05
CA ALA A 71 6.94 -12.46 -2.70
C ALA A 71 5.69 -11.70 -3.18
N GLY A 72 5.42 -10.54 -2.57
CA GLY A 72 4.28 -9.70 -2.92
C GLY A 72 4.44 -8.28 -2.39
N LEU A 73 3.64 -7.37 -2.94
CA LEU A 73 3.69 -5.94 -2.63
C LEU A 73 2.29 -5.38 -2.39
N ILE A 74 2.18 -4.61 -1.32
CA ILE A 74 1.01 -3.76 -1.07
C ILE A 74 1.50 -2.31 -1.12
N ILE A 75 0.85 -1.48 -1.92
CA ILE A 75 1.25 -0.09 -2.09
C ILE A 75 0.09 0.88 -1.89
N ASN A 76 0.32 1.87 -1.04
CA ASN A 76 -0.51 3.06 -0.92
C ASN A 76 0.38 4.27 -1.22
N ALA A 77 0.40 4.69 -2.46
CA ALA A 77 1.28 5.79 -2.89
C ALA A 77 0.72 7.18 -2.55
N GLY A 78 -0.40 7.26 -1.82
CA GLY A 78 -1.03 8.53 -1.50
C GLY A 78 -1.42 9.28 -2.77
N GLY A 79 -1.21 10.59 -2.79
CA GLY A 79 -1.52 11.43 -3.95
C GLY A 79 -0.71 11.10 -5.20
N LEU A 80 0.43 10.44 -5.06
CA LEU A 80 1.24 10.03 -6.22
C LEU A 80 0.54 8.98 -7.09
N SER A 81 -0.48 8.30 -6.59
CA SER A 81 -1.32 7.40 -7.40
C SER A 81 -2.00 8.13 -8.55
N HIS A 82 -2.25 9.43 -8.38
CA HIS A 82 -2.97 10.26 -9.35
C HIS A 82 -2.04 11.05 -10.27
N SER A 83 -0.72 10.92 -10.13
CA SER A 83 0.24 11.74 -10.87
C SER A 83 1.49 11.00 -11.33
N SER A 84 1.85 9.87 -10.73
CA SER A 84 3.17 9.27 -10.98
C SER A 84 3.16 8.18 -12.03
N VAL A 85 3.57 8.55 -13.23
CA VAL A 85 3.88 7.58 -14.28
C VAL A 85 5.16 6.80 -13.92
N SER A 86 6.11 7.43 -13.23
CA SER A 86 7.36 6.76 -12.82
C SER A 86 7.10 5.58 -11.88
N ILE A 87 6.19 5.73 -10.92
CA ILE A 87 5.83 4.61 -10.03
C ILE A 87 5.09 3.53 -10.84
N LEU A 88 4.17 3.91 -11.72
CA LEU A 88 3.50 2.94 -12.61
C LEU A 88 4.52 2.11 -13.39
N ASP A 89 5.49 2.77 -14.00
CA ASP A 89 6.52 2.07 -14.77
C ASP A 89 7.34 1.13 -13.89
N GLY A 90 7.62 1.54 -12.64
CA GLY A 90 8.27 0.68 -11.66
C GLY A 90 7.44 -0.57 -11.34
N LEU A 91 6.15 -0.40 -11.12
CA LEU A 91 5.23 -1.52 -10.86
C LEU A 91 5.13 -2.47 -12.05
N LEU A 92 5.09 -1.94 -13.26
CA LEU A 92 5.06 -2.75 -14.49
C LEU A 92 6.36 -3.52 -14.72
N SER A 93 7.49 -3.05 -14.16
CA SER A 93 8.80 -3.68 -14.34
C SER A 93 9.03 -4.89 -13.42
N ILE A 94 8.21 -5.08 -12.40
CA ILE A 94 8.34 -6.20 -11.46
C ILE A 94 7.22 -7.23 -11.68
N LYS A 95 7.51 -8.49 -11.35
CA LYS A 95 6.62 -9.61 -11.67
C LYS A 95 5.85 -10.17 -10.48
N ILE A 96 6.20 -9.75 -9.25
CA ILE A 96 5.50 -10.21 -8.06
C ILE A 96 4.06 -9.70 -8.03
N PRO A 97 3.12 -10.42 -7.40
CA PRO A 97 1.75 -9.93 -7.18
C PRO A 97 1.75 -8.62 -6.41
N LYS A 98 0.87 -7.70 -6.82
CA LYS A 98 0.78 -6.34 -6.30
C LYS A 98 -0.66 -5.93 -6.07
N ILE A 99 -0.92 -5.30 -4.92
CA ILE A 99 -2.23 -4.74 -4.58
C ILE A 99 -2.06 -3.28 -4.21
N GLU A 100 -2.87 -2.43 -4.83
CA GLU A 100 -2.98 -1.01 -4.48
C GLU A 100 -4.06 -0.82 -3.42
N VAL A 101 -3.75 -0.05 -2.36
CA VAL A 101 -4.67 0.23 -1.26
C VAL A 101 -4.80 1.74 -1.07
N HIS A 102 -6.03 2.18 -0.83
CA HIS A 102 -6.33 3.55 -0.38
C HIS A 102 -7.27 3.48 0.82
N ILE A 103 -7.01 4.33 1.81
CA ILE A 103 -7.79 4.38 3.06
C ILE A 103 -9.18 4.94 2.81
N SER A 104 -9.26 6.08 2.10
CA SER A 104 -10.54 6.71 1.77
C SER A 104 -11.19 6.08 0.55
N ASN A 105 -12.51 6.26 0.42
CA ASN A 105 -13.18 5.95 -0.83
C ASN A 105 -12.89 7.06 -1.84
N LEU A 106 -11.96 6.79 -2.76
CA LEU A 106 -11.51 7.76 -3.77
C LEU A 106 -12.65 8.26 -4.65
N PHE A 107 -13.66 7.44 -4.89
CA PHE A 107 -14.77 7.77 -5.78
C PHE A 107 -15.79 8.72 -5.14
N SER A 108 -15.70 8.97 -3.84
CA SER A 108 -16.49 9.97 -3.14
C SER A 108 -15.71 11.26 -2.85
N ARG A 109 -14.51 11.39 -3.39
CA ARG A 109 -13.64 12.57 -3.23
C ARG A 109 -13.56 13.36 -4.53
N GLU A 110 -12.59 14.28 -4.65
CA GLU A 110 -12.42 15.12 -5.82
C GLU A 110 -12.18 14.26 -7.08
N GLU A 111 -12.66 14.74 -8.22
CA GLU A 111 -12.61 14.00 -9.50
C GLU A 111 -11.19 13.52 -9.85
N PHE A 112 -10.16 14.36 -9.59
CA PHE A 112 -8.77 13.96 -9.90
C PHE A 112 -8.29 12.75 -9.10
N ARG A 113 -8.93 12.42 -7.96
CA ARG A 113 -8.61 11.24 -7.15
C ARG A 113 -9.29 9.97 -7.63
N GLN A 114 -10.25 10.09 -8.54
CA GLN A 114 -10.99 8.93 -9.08
C GLN A 114 -10.21 8.20 -10.17
N HIS A 115 -9.05 8.72 -10.54
CA HIS A 115 -8.12 8.13 -11.48
C HIS A 115 -6.83 7.72 -10.80
N SER A 116 -6.48 6.44 -10.86
CA SER A 116 -5.17 5.97 -10.43
C SER A 116 -4.37 5.51 -11.64
N TYR A 117 -3.20 6.13 -11.87
CA TYR A 117 -2.25 5.64 -12.86
C TYR A 117 -1.70 4.27 -12.47
N LEU A 118 -1.59 4.00 -11.15
CA LEU A 118 -0.97 2.78 -10.64
C LEU A 118 -1.82 1.54 -10.87
N SER A 119 -3.14 1.71 -11.01
CA SER A 119 -4.08 0.57 -11.13
C SER A 119 -3.79 -0.32 -12.33
N LYS A 120 -3.15 0.20 -13.38
CA LYS A 120 -2.72 -0.59 -14.54
C LYS A 120 -1.53 -1.50 -14.23
N GLY A 121 -0.80 -1.21 -13.17
CA GLY A 121 0.41 -1.95 -12.78
C GLY A 121 0.21 -2.89 -11.62
N VAL A 122 -1.02 -3.09 -11.14
CA VAL A 122 -1.32 -3.95 -9.99
C VAL A 122 -2.35 -5.02 -10.34
N ASP A 123 -2.40 -6.08 -9.54
CA ASP A 123 -3.33 -7.19 -9.73
C ASP A 123 -4.67 -6.96 -9.04
N GLY A 124 -4.72 -6.10 -8.02
CA GLY A 124 -5.93 -5.79 -7.29
C GLY A 124 -5.91 -4.37 -6.73
N PHE A 125 -7.10 -3.84 -6.47
CA PHE A 125 -7.31 -2.48 -5.98
C PHE A 125 -8.35 -2.50 -4.87
N ILE A 126 -8.02 -1.88 -3.73
CA ILE A 126 -8.90 -1.76 -2.57
C ILE A 126 -8.95 -0.31 -2.15
N CYS A 127 -10.13 0.26 -1.99
CA CYS A 127 -10.30 1.59 -1.43
C CYS A 127 -11.57 1.70 -0.59
N GLY A 128 -11.57 2.60 0.40
CA GLY A 128 -12.77 2.97 1.13
C GLY A 128 -13.04 2.19 2.41
N PHE A 129 -12.14 1.32 2.84
CA PHE A 129 -12.30 0.52 4.06
C PHE A 129 -11.46 1.03 5.24
N GLY A 130 -10.99 2.28 5.16
CA GLY A 130 -10.10 2.82 6.18
C GLY A 130 -8.81 2.01 6.24
N ILE A 131 -8.20 1.97 7.41
CA ILE A 131 -6.98 1.19 7.65
C ILE A 131 -7.18 -0.33 7.47
N ASN A 132 -8.42 -0.81 7.64
CA ASN A 132 -8.73 -2.22 7.43
C ASN A 132 -8.47 -2.69 5.98
N GLY A 133 -8.39 -1.76 5.04
CA GLY A 133 -8.02 -2.06 3.66
C GLY A 133 -6.68 -2.79 3.54
N TYR A 134 -5.72 -2.48 4.41
CA TYR A 134 -4.42 -3.18 4.43
C TYR A 134 -4.57 -4.65 4.82
N ALA A 135 -5.40 -4.94 5.83
CA ALA A 135 -5.69 -6.33 6.22
C ALA A 135 -6.35 -7.11 5.10
N LEU A 136 -7.30 -6.48 4.41
CA LEU A 136 -7.95 -7.08 3.23
C LEU A 136 -6.96 -7.32 2.10
N ALA A 137 -6.03 -6.39 1.90
CA ALA A 137 -4.98 -6.53 0.89
C ALA A 137 -4.05 -7.72 1.21
N ILE A 138 -3.66 -7.90 2.47
CA ILE A 138 -2.86 -9.06 2.90
C ILE A 138 -3.60 -10.35 2.57
N GLN A 139 -4.88 -10.44 2.93
CA GLN A 139 -5.67 -11.64 2.66
C GLN A 139 -5.80 -11.91 1.15
N GLY A 140 -6.02 -10.85 0.36
CA GLY A 140 -6.07 -10.97 -1.10
C GLY A 140 -4.73 -11.42 -1.69
N LEU A 141 -3.65 -10.82 -1.22
CA LEU A 141 -2.30 -11.13 -1.70
C LEU A 141 -1.90 -12.58 -1.39
N LEU A 142 -2.29 -13.11 -0.23
CA LEU A 142 -2.01 -14.49 0.16
C LEU A 142 -2.58 -15.53 -0.82
N LYS A 143 -3.58 -15.16 -1.60
CA LYS A 143 -4.15 -16.03 -2.64
C LYS A 143 -3.31 -16.03 -3.91
N LEU A 144 -2.39 -15.09 -4.06
CA LEU A 144 -1.59 -14.87 -5.27
C LEU A 144 -0.12 -15.31 -5.12
N ILE A 145 0.33 -15.50 -3.90
CA ILE A 145 1.75 -15.83 -3.63
C ILE A 145 1.96 -17.26 -3.17
#